data_5f12d3b4a14f97ad38c40dff904e252d
#
_entry.id   5f12d3b4a14f97ad38c40dff904e252d
#
_cell.length_a   1.000
_cell.length_b   1.000
_cell.length_c   1.000
_cell.angle_alpha   90.00
_cell.angle_beta   90.00
_cell.angle_gamma   90.00
#
_symmetry.space_group_name_H-M   'P 1'
#
loop_
_entity.id
_entity.type
_entity.pdbx_description
1 polymer ?
#
loop_
_entity_poly.entity_id
_entity_poly.type
_entity_poly.pdbx_seq_one_letter_code
_entity_poly.pdbx_strand_id
1 'polypeptide(L)'
;MSELCFHTMTEIRRRLADGELRVEDVVRSCLDRMDALEPSIHAFITRSDEQALSQAREMDRVGPKPDTLATKPLWGVPLALKDVLTTRGMRTTCGSRMLADFTPCFDAEVVTRLREAGAVILGKLNMDEFAMGSSTENSAFHPTANPWKLDAVPGGSSGGSAAAVAARMGFAALGTDTGGSIRQPAAFCGVVGLKPSYGRVSRYGLVAYASSLDQIGPMTLTVEDAALLLRVIAGHDPKDSTCADRPVPDYPALLADRTDLSGLRIGMPEEFWGEDGLEPDVAQRCKQAMTLAEELGATCVPVALPHTSYAVAAYYIVASAEASSNLARFDGVRYGYRDKDARDLIEMYRNSRSKGFGEEVQRRIMLGTYVLSSGYYDAYYKKAAQTRRLIQQDFLEAFEHCDVICGPVTPTTAFGMGEKTADPLQMYLTDIFTISLNLAGLPGLSLPVGLGERSGLPVGLQILGPAFREDLLLQVGHVLESRLPRLPLPAGIAQQAP
;
A
#
# COMPACT_ATOMS: atom_id res chain seq x y z
N MET A 1 -25.26 16.21 6.30
CA MET A 1 -23.82 15.85 6.46
C MET A 1 -23.01 16.70 5.53
N SER A 2 -21.84 17.16 5.96
CA SER A 2 -21.01 18.00 5.11
C SER A 2 -20.38 17.13 4.01
N GLU A 3 -20.45 17.59 2.74
CA GLU A 3 -19.85 16.90 1.58
C GLU A 3 -18.30 16.98 1.58
N LEU A 4 -17.68 17.38 2.70
CA LEU A 4 -16.24 17.66 2.77
C LEU A 4 -15.37 16.43 2.47
N CYS A 5 -15.79 15.23 2.87
CA CYS A 5 -15.05 13.99 2.61
C CYS A 5 -14.96 13.60 1.11
N PHE A 6 -15.70 14.28 0.22
CA PHE A 6 -15.65 14.02 -1.23
C PHE A 6 -14.61 14.86 -1.98
N HIS A 7 -14.00 15.85 -1.33
CA HIS A 7 -12.89 16.60 -1.90
C HIS A 7 -11.58 15.80 -1.92
N THR A 8 -10.60 16.28 -2.67
CA THR A 8 -9.23 15.75 -2.60
C THR A 8 -8.50 16.26 -1.36
N MET A 9 -7.43 15.58 -0.97
CA MET A 9 -6.57 16.01 0.14
C MET A 9 -6.00 17.41 -0.13
N THR A 10 -5.55 17.66 -1.36
CA THR A 10 -4.98 18.94 -1.77
C THR A 10 -5.99 20.07 -1.70
N GLU A 11 -7.26 19.84 -2.11
CA GLU A 11 -8.33 20.85 -1.98
C GLU A 11 -8.63 21.19 -0.52
N ILE A 12 -8.79 20.17 0.33
CA ILE A 12 -9.11 20.36 1.75
C ILE A 12 -7.98 21.09 2.48
N ARG A 13 -6.72 20.68 2.28
CA ARG A 13 -5.60 21.34 2.97
C ARG A 13 -5.49 22.83 2.63
N ARG A 14 -5.75 23.20 1.35
CA ARG A 14 -5.75 24.60 0.92
C ARG A 14 -6.84 25.37 1.65
N ARG A 15 -8.06 24.89 1.63
CA ARG A 15 -9.22 25.54 2.26
C ARG A 15 -9.06 25.66 3.78
N LEU A 16 -8.43 24.67 4.43
CA LEU A 16 -8.07 24.74 5.85
C LEU A 16 -7.03 25.83 6.13
N ALA A 17 -5.99 25.91 5.28
CA ALA A 17 -4.93 26.92 5.45
C ALA A 17 -5.40 28.34 5.16
N ASP A 18 -6.36 28.49 4.24
CA ASP A 18 -6.99 29.77 3.92
C ASP A 18 -8.03 30.20 5.00
N GLY A 19 -8.31 29.33 5.98
CA GLY A 19 -9.29 29.58 7.04
C GLY A 19 -10.74 29.50 6.58
N GLU A 20 -11.00 28.93 5.41
CA GLU A 20 -12.36 28.71 4.88
C GLU A 20 -13.10 27.58 5.60
N LEU A 21 -12.36 26.64 6.18
CA LEU A 21 -12.88 25.47 6.89
C LEU A 21 -12.29 25.38 8.29
N ARG A 22 -13.07 24.80 9.20
CA ARG A 22 -12.56 24.35 10.50
C ARG A 22 -12.05 22.92 10.40
N VAL A 23 -10.95 22.64 11.09
CA VAL A 23 -10.39 21.27 11.16
C VAL A 23 -11.39 20.31 11.78
N GLU A 24 -12.14 20.74 12.82
CA GLU A 24 -13.18 19.93 13.45
C GLU A 24 -14.26 19.50 12.47
N ASP A 25 -14.70 20.37 11.57
CA ASP A 25 -15.77 20.05 10.60
C ASP A 25 -15.28 19.02 9.56
N VAL A 26 -14.02 19.14 9.13
CA VAL A 26 -13.40 18.17 8.20
C VAL A 26 -13.24 16.80 8.86
N VAL A 27 -12.75 16.75 10.11
CA VAL A 27 -12.63 15.51 10.87
C VAL A 27 -14.00 14.88 11.10
N ARG A 28 -15.03 15.65 11.51
CA ARG A 28 -16.40 15.15 11.68
C ARG A 28 -16.96 14.54 10.40
N SER A 29 -16.75 15.20 9.24
CA SER A 29 -17.20 14.66 7.97
C SER A 29 -16.61 13.26 7.66
N CYS A 30 -15.34 13.01 8.03
CA CYS A 30 -14.75 11.69 7.92
C CYS A 30 -15.35 10.70 8.94
N LEU A 31 -15.53 11.13 10.19
CA LEU A 31 -16.09 10.26 11.24
C LEU A 31 -17.54 9.88 10.95
N ASP A 32 -18.39 10.81 10.51
CA ASP A 32 -19.76 10.54 10.07
C ASP A 32 -19.78 9.51 8.92
N ARG A 33 -18.83 9.64 7.98
CA ARG A 33 -18.67 8.69 6.89
C ARG A 33 -18.23 7.32 7.39
N MET A 34 -17.31 7.27 8.35
CA MET A 34 -16.91 6.02 9.02
C MET A 34 -18.08 5.37 9.75
N ASP A 35 -18.89 6.14 10.48
CA ASP A 35 -20.05 5.61 11.19
C ASP A 35 -21.09 4.97 10.24
N ALA A 36 -21.27 5.57 9.07
CA ALA A 36 -22.19 5.05 8.08
C ALA A 36 -21.69 3.77 7.39
N LEU A 37 -20.39 3.65 7.11
CA LEU A 37 -19.85 2.63 6.21
C LEU A 37 -19.05 1.52 6.90
N GLU A 38 -18.42 1.80 8.05
CA GLU A 38 -17.57 0.84 8.75
C GLU A 38 -18.28 -0.48 9.11
N PRO A 39 -19.61 -0.46 9.48
CA PRO A 39 -20.34 -1.69 9.73
C PRO A 39 -20.44 -2.65 8.53
N SER A 40 -20.25 -2.15 7.30
CA SER A 40 -20.29 -2.95 6.07
C SER A 40 -18.91 -3.22 5.46
N ILE A 41 -17.94 -2.31 5.67
CA ILE A 41 -16.61 -2.38 5.03
C ILE A 41 -15.59 -3.03 5.94
N HIS A 42 -15.62 -2.74 7.23
CA HIS A 42 -14.65 -3.23 8.22
C HIS A 42 -13.21 -2.88 7.84
N ALA A 43 -12.96 -1.60 7.52
CA ALA A 43 -11.63 -1.12 7.13
C ALA A 43 -10.73 -0.82 8.32
N PHE A 44 -11.29 -0.56 9.52
CA PHE A 44 -10.52 -0.19 10.71
C PHE A 44 -10.47 -1.32 11.75
N ILE A 45 -9.29 -1.55 12.34
CA ILE A 45 -9.13 -2.35 13.57
C ILE A 45 -9.27 -1.46 14.81
N THR A 46 -8.76 -0.22 14.73
CA THR A 46 -8.81 0.74 15.84
C THR A 46 -9.15 2.12 15.30
N ARG A 47 -10.21 2.73 15.82
CA ARG A 47 -10.58 4.13 15.58
C ARG A 47 -10.03 5.02 16.70
N SER A 48 -9.74 6.28 16.39
CA SER A 48 -9.24 7.26 17.35
C SER A 48 -10.07 8.55 17.38
N ASP A 49 -11.38 8.42 17.35
CA ASP A 49 -12.35 9.50 17.16
C ASP A 49 -12.19 10.65 18.17
N GLU A 50 -12.12 10.33 19.46
CA GLU A 50 -11.97 11.33 20.53
C GLU A 50 -10.63 12.08 20.41
N GLN A 51 -9.54 11.37 20.12
CA GLN A 51 -8.22 11.97 19.96
C GLN A 51 -8.17 12.88 18.72
N ALA A 52 -8.76 12.42 17.60
CA ALA A 52 -8.84 13.18 16.36
C ALA A 52 -9.65 14.48 16.55
N LEU A 53 -10.81 14.40 17.20
CA LEU A 53 -11.64 15.57 17.51
C LEU A 53 -10.96 16.52 18.51
N SER A 54 -10.28 15.99 19.53
CA SER A 54 -9.52 16.80 20.49
C SER A 54 -8.38 17.56 19.80
N GLN A 55 -7.61 16.87 18.93
CA GLN A 55 -6.57 17.50 18.13
C GLN A 55 -7.14 18.57 17.19
N ALA A 56 -8.25 18.26 16.50
CA ALA A 56 -8.92 19.20 15.59
C ALA A 56 -9.33 20.51 16.29
N ARG A 57 -9.98 20.42 17.47
CA ARG A 57 -10.38 21.59 18.25
C ARG A 57 -9.19 22.41 18.70
N GLU A 58 -8.09 21.78 19.10
CA GLU A 58 -6.87 22.50 19.46
C GLU A 58 -6.27 23.23 18.25
N MET A 59 -6.27 22.60 17.07
CA MET A 59 -5.82 23.22 15.84
C MET A 59 -6.71 24.42 15.45
N ASP A 60 -8.02 24.30 15.58
CA ASP A 60 -8.96 25.40 15.34
C ASP A 60 -8.77 26.57 16.31
N ARG A 61 -8.45 26.26 17.58
CA ARG A 61 -8.15 27.30 18.60
C ARG A 61 -6.89 28.09 18.27
N VAL A 62 -5.86 27.41 17.73
CA VAL A 62 -4.59 28.05 17.31
C VAL A 62 -4.77 28.80 16.00
N GLY A 63 -5.57 28.25 15.08
CA GLY A 63 -5.78 28.74 13.73
C GLY A 63 -4.58 28.57 12.79
N PRO A 64 -4.80 28.63 11.47
CA PRO A 64 -3.72 28.63 10.49
C PRO A 64 -2.96 29.96 10.52
N LYS A 65 -1.67 29.92 10.16
CA LYS A 65 -0.80 31.10 9.98
C LYS A 65 -0.52 31.30 8.49
N PRO A 66 -0.06 32.46 8.04
CA PRO A 66 0.22 32.73 6.64
C PRO A 66 1.19 31.74 5.98
N ASP A 67 2.10 31.13 6.75
CA ASP A 67 3.09 30.15 6.29
C ASP A 67 2.74 28.69 6.66
N THR A 68 1.49 28.43 7.06
CA THR A 68 1.08 27.12 7.57
C THR A 68 1.40 26.00 6.59
N LEU A 69 1.09 26.14 5.30
CA LEU A 69 1.35 25.07 4.32
C LEU A 69 2.84 24.89 4.02
N ALA A 70 3.68 25.89 4.25
CA ALA A 70 5.12 25.77 4.10
C ALA A 70 5.74 24.97 5.26
N THR A 71 5.23 25.17 6.48
CA THR A 71 5.76 24.54 7.69
C THR A 71 5.04 23.27 8.09
N LYS A 72 3.73 23.18 7.79
CA LYS A 72 2.85 22.06 8.09
C LYS A 72 2.00 21.69 6.87
N PRO A 73 2.58 21.01 5.89
CA PRO A 73 1.93 20.77 4.60
C PRO A 73 0.64 19.92 4.65
N LEU A 74 0.37 19.24 5.75
CA LEU A 74 -0.84 18.46 6.00
C LEU A 74 -1.68 19.02 7.15
N TRP A 75 -1.61 20.32 7.40
CA TRP A 75 -2.36 20.97 8.49
C TRP A 75 -3.84 20.61 8.46
N GLY A 76 -4.29 19.92 9.54
CA GLY A 76 -5.69 19.55 9.74
C GLY A 76 -6.23 18.44 8.83
N VAL A 77 -5.40 17.82 7.99
CA VAL A 77 -5.82 16.76 7.07
C VAL A 77 -6.01 15.44 7.81
N PRO A 78 -7.24 14.83 7.79
CA PRO A 78 -7.48 13.53 8.36
C PRO A 78 -6.98 12.39 7.45
N LEU A 79 -6.18 11.47 8.02
CA LEU A 79 -5.70 10.27 7.34
C LEU A 79 -5.61 9.07 8.30
N ALA A 80 -5.45 7.87 7.74
CA ALA A 80 -5.37 6.65 8.52
C ALA A 80 -4.12 5.82 8.18
N LEU A 81 -3.74 4.92 9.08
CA LEU A 81 -2.48 4.20 9.03
C LEU A 81 -2.72 2.68 9.00
N LYS A 82 -2.08 1.97 8.07
CA LYS A 82 -2.05 0.50 8.13
C LYS A 82 -1.56 0.03 9.51
N ASP A 83 -2.19 -0.99 10.06
CA ASP A 83 -1.97 -1.40 11.46
C ASP A 83 -0.62 -2.10 11.71
N VAL A 84 0.30 -2.03 10.80
CA VAL A 84 1.70 -2.48 10.90
C VAL A 84 2.66 -1.36 11.33
N LEU A 85 2.20 -0.10 11.32
CA LEU A 85 2.99 1.08 11.66
C LEU A 85 2.83 1.39 13.15
N THR A 86 3.92 1.31 13.93
CA THR A 86 3.87 1.64 15.35
C THR A 86 3.44 3.09 15.55
N THR A 87 2.44 3.27 16.42
CA THR A 87 1.86 4.58 16.70
C THR A 87 1.76 4.72 18.22
N ARG A 88 2.50 5.67 18.79
CA ARG A 88 2.55 5.88 20.25
C ARG A 88 1.16 6.09 20.82
N GLY A 89 0.83 5.29 21.86
CA GLY A 89 -0.43 5.40 22.57
C GLY A 89 -1.65 4.89 21.79
N MET A 90 -1.46 4.30 20.60
CA MET A 90 -2.52 3.73 19.79
C MET A 90 -2.22 2.25 19.53
N ARG A 91 -3.18 1.38 19.80
CA ARG A 91 -3.05 -0.06 19.61
C ARG A 91 -2.54 -0.36 18.19
N THR A 92 -1.56 -1.26 18.08
CA THR A 92 -0.92 -1.67 16.82
C THR A 92 -0.79 -3.19 16.81
N THR A 93 -1.68 -3.87 16.08
CA THR A 93 -1.86 -5.31 16.19
C THR A 93 -1.26 -6.10 15.03
N CYS A 94 -0.93 -5.46 13.92
CA CYS A 94 -0.54 -6.12 12.65
C CYS A 94 -1.59 -7.12 12.14
N GLY A 95 -2.89 -6.93 12.44
CA GLY A 95 -3.95 -7.88 12.09
C GLY A 95 -3.83 -9.23 12.81
N SER A 96 -3.08 -9.33 13.91
CA SER A 96 -2.70 -10.58 14.59
C SER A 96 -3.16 -10.65 16.04
N ARG A 97 -3.54 -11.85 16.49
CA ARG A 97 -3.75 -12.13 17.90
C ARG A 97 -2.46 -11.98 18.71
N MET A 98 -1.31 -12.19 18.06
CA MET A 98 0.00 -12.07 18.69
C MET A 98 0.23 -10.69 19.31
N LEU A 99 -0.30 -9.63 18.69
CA LEU A 99 -0.16 -8.24 19.13
C LEU A 99 -1.52 -7.57 19.45
N ALA A 100 -2.57 -8.36 19.72
CA ALA A 100 -3.93 -7.85 19.88
C ALA A 100 -4.05 -6.69 20.90
N ASP A 101 -3.28 -6.72 21.98
CA ASP A 101 -3.30 -5.72 23.06
C ASP A 101 -2.05 -4.83 23.07
N PHE A 102 -1.21 -4.90 22.02
CA PHE A 102 0.05 -4.17 22.02
C PHE A 102 -0.17 -2.68 21.71
N THR A 103 0.28 -1.83 22.61
CA THR A 103 0.30 -0.38 22.45
C THR A 103 1.75 0.11 22.46
N PRO A 104 2.28 0.62 21.32
CA PRO A 104 3.64 1.09 21.21
C PRO A 104 3.92 2.31 22.10
N CYS A 105 5.16 2.40 22.64
CA CYS A 105 5.65 3.56 23.38
C CYS A 105 6.37 4.60 22.49
N PHE A 106 6.46 4.35 21.19
CA PHE A 106 7.11 5.22 20.20
C PHE A 106 6.34 5.22 18.87
N ASP A 107 6.54 6.26 18.07
CA ASP A 107 6.01 6.38 16.72
C ASP A 107 7.00 5.81 15.70
N ALA A 108 6.48 5.20 14.62
CA ALA A 108 7.26 4.99 13.41
C ALA A 108 7.69 6.35 12.83
N GLU A 109 8.83 6.39 12.13
CA GLU A 109 9.35 7.66 11.55
C GLU A 109 8.31 8.34 10.66
N VAL A 110 7.61 7.60 9.83
CA VAL A 110 6.54 8.16 8.99
C VAL A 110 5.40 8.77 9.81
N VAL A 111 5.08 8.21 10.98
CA VAL A 111 4.05 8.74 11.87
C VAL A 111 4.53 10.04 12.52
N THR A 112 5.81 10.09 12.93
CA THR A 112 6.43 11.32 13.44
C THR A 112 6.33 12.43 12.40
N ARG A 113 6.76 12.17 11.16
CA ARG A 113 6.71 13.14 10.04
C ARG A 113 5.29 13.60 9.72
N LEU A 114 4.31 12.70 9.73
CA LEU A 114 2.90 13.07 9.53
C LEU A 114 2.38 14.00 10.62
N ARG A 115 2.71 13.72 11.88
CA ARG A 115 2.32 14.59 13.02
C ARG A 115 2.98 15.96 12.93
N GLU A 116 4.26 16.01 12.61
CA GLU A 116 5.01 17.27 12.39
C GLU A 116 4.43 18.08 11.22
N ALA A 117 3.99 17.40 10.16
CA ALA A 117 3.30 18.00 9.03
C ALA A 117 1.88 18.48 9.35
N GLY A 118 1.36 18.20 10.56
CA GLY A 118 0.04 18.64 11.00
C GLY A 118 -1.13 17.75 10.63
N ALA A 119 -0.90 16.50 10.24
CA ALA A 119 -1.96 15.55 9.94
C ALA A 119 -2.73 15.12 11.19
N VAL A 120 -4.02 14.79 11.01
CA VAL A 120 -4.88 14.20 12.04
C VAL A 120 -5.05 12.70 11.77
N ILE A 121 -4.65 11.85 12.73
CA ILE A 121 -4.70 10.40 12.55
C ILE A 121 -6.05 9.89 13.03
N LEU A 122 -6.84 9.28 12.10
CA LEU A 122 -8.18 8.75 12.37
C LEU A 122 -8.16 7.36 13.01
N GLY A 123 -7.08 6.58 12.82
CA GLY A 123 -7.00 5.24 13.36
C GLY A 123 -6.05 4.31 12.61
N LYS A 124 -6.22 3.00 12.90
CA LYS A 124 -5.40 1.91 12.38
C LYS A 124 -6.25 1.00 11.49
N LEU A 125 -5.79 0.83 10.26
CA LEU A 125 -6.50 0.15 9.19
C LEU A 125 -6.19 -1.35 9.16
N ASN A 126 -7.22 -2.13 8.87
CA ASN A 126 -7.14 -3.57 8.76
C ASN A 126 -6.20 -4.02 7.65
N MET A 127 -5.67 -5.22 7.81
CA MET A 127 -4.63 -5.76 6.94
C MET A 127 -4.55 -7.28 7.06
N ASP A 128 -3.98 -7.96 6.08
CA ASP A 128 -3.57 -9.35 6.29
C ASP A 128 -2.53 -9.44 7.40
N GLU A 129 -2.61 -10.48 8.22
CA GLU A 129 -1.78 -10.68 9.40
C GLU A 129 -0.28 -10.54 9.08
N PHE A 130 0.43 -9.65 9.78
CA PHE A 130 1.85 -9.31 9.57
C PHE A 130 2.19 -8.99 8.10
N ALA A 131 1.26 -8.42 7.35
CA ALA A 131 1.36 -8.11 5.92
C ALA A 131 1.54 -9.36 5.02
N MET A 132 1.10 -10.54 5.47
CA MET A 132 1.18 -11.83 4.77
C MET A 132 -0.18 -12.23 4.21
N GLY A 133 -0.45 -11.80 2.98
CA GLY A 133 -1.68 -12.08 2.24
C GLY A 133 -1.88 -11.06 1.13
N SER A 134 -2.92 -11.31 0.31
CA SER A 134 -3.24 -10.50 -0.87
C SER A 134 -4.73 -10.21 -1.00
N SER A 135 -5.51 -10.36 0.11
CA SER A 135 -6.96 -10.19 0.09
C SER A 135 -7.55 -9.50 1.32
N THR A 136 -6.76 -9.33 2.39
CA THR A 136 -7.21 -8.83 3.72
C THR A 136 -8.28 -9.74 4.36
N GLU A 137 -8.25 -11.04 4.03
CA GLU A 137 -9.05 -12.08 4.68
C GLU A 137 -8.31 -12.75 5.85
N ASN A 138 -6.97 -12.64 5.89
CA ASN A 138 -6.13 -13.26 6.91
C ASN A 138 -6.02 -12.46 8.22
N SER A 139 -6.81 -11.41 8.40
CA SER A 139 -6.86 -10.67 9.67
C SER A 139 -7.46 -11.53 10.79
N ALA A 140 -6.85 -11.46 11.98
CA ALA A 140 -7.37 -12.11 13.17
C ALA A 140 -8.66 -11.46 13.74
N PHE A 141 -9.05 -10.30 13.23
CA PHE A 141 -10.21 -9.53 13.71
C PHE A 141 -11.43 -9.74 12.81
N HIS A 142 -11.34 -9.43 11.54
CA HIS A 142 -12.39 -9.53 10.53
C HIS A 142 -11.79 -9.38 9.12
N PRO A 143 -12.42 -9.91 8.07
CA PRO A 143 -12.09 -9.53 6.70
C PRO A 143 -12.55 -8.09 6.41
N THR A 144 -11.96 -7.45 5.41
CA THR A 144 -12.39 -6.16 4.89
C THR A 144 -13.13 -6.34 3.57
N ALA A 145 -14.25 -5.65 3.39
CA ALA A 145 -15.02 -5.68 2.15
C ALA A 145 -14.53 -4.62 1.14
N ASN A 146 -14.68 -4.91 -0.15
CA ASN A 146 -14.41 -3.96 -1.21
C ASN A 146 -15.58 -2.97 -1.34
N PRO A 147 -15.36 -1.64 -1.28
CA PRO A 147 -16.42 -0.64 -1.41
C PRO A 147 -17.17 -0.69 -2.74
N TRP A 148 -16.60 -1.24 -3.80
CA TRP A 148 -17.26 -1.41 -5.10
C TRP A 148 -18.24 -2.57 -5.11
N LYS A 149 -17.93 -3.64 -4.37
CA LYS A 149 -18.73 -4.85 -4.28
C LYS A 149 -18.45 -5.52 -2.93
N LEU A 150 -19.43 -5.44 -2.01
CA LEU A 150 -19.23 -5.82 -0.61
C LEU A 150 -18.94 -7.31 -0.37
N ASP A 151 -19.23 -8.18 -1.34
CA ASP A 151 -18.89 -9.60 -1.32
C ASP A 151 -17.54 -9.93 -2.04
N ALA A 152 -16.82 -8.89 -2.49
CA ALA A 152 -15.49 -9.02 -3.08
C ALA A 152 -14.39 -8.54 -2.11
N VAL A 153 -13.16 -9.02 -2.35
CA VAL A 153 -11.99 -8.63 -1.57
C VAL A 153 -11.48 -7.24 -1.97
N PRO A 154 -10.97 -6.42 -1.04
CA PRO A 154 -10.35 -5.14 -1.36
C PRO A 154 -8.90 -5.29 -1.86
N GLY A 155 -8.41 -6.54 -1.92
CA GLY A 155 -6.98 -6.82 -2.07
C GLY A 155 -6.24 -6.76 -0.74
N GLY A 156 -4.92 -6.94 -0.81
CA GLY A 156 -4.06 -6.97 0.37
C GLY A 156 -2.55 -6.94 0.05
N SER A 157 -1.80 -6.81 1.10
CA SER A 157 -2.16 -6.81 2.51
C SER A 157 -2.66 -5.45 3.05
N SER A 158 -2.66 -4.36 2.25
CA SER A 158 -3.16 -3.04 2.67
C SER A 158 -4.63 -2.82 2.26
N GLY A 159 -5.49 -3.83 2.35
CA GLY A 159 -6.89 -3.76 1.88
C GLY A 159 -7.73 -2.75 2.66
N GLY A 160 -7.57 -2.67 3.99
CA GLY A 160 -8.22 -1.64 4.79
C GLY A 160 -7.81 -0.22 4.37
N SER A 161 -6.53 -0.02 3.98
CA SER A 161 -6.04 1.28 3.50
C SER A 161 -6.70 1.67 2.17
N ALA A 162 -6.77 0.73 1.22
CA ALA A 162 -7.42 0.96 -0.07
C ALA A 162 -8.92 1.20 0.10
N ALA A 163 -9.59 0.35 0.87
CA ALA A 163 -11.03 0.44 1.10
C ALA A 163 -11.44 1.75 1.80
N ALA A 164 -10.69 2.17 2.84
CA ALA A 164 -10.97 3.41 3.56
C ALA A 164 -10.87 4.65 2.65
N VAL A 165 -9.84 4.73 1.79
CA VAL A 165 -9.67 5.82 0.84
C VAL A 165 -10.76 5.80 -0.23
N ALA A 166 -11.05 4.64 -0.83
CA ALA A 166 -12.11 4.49 -1.82
C ALA A 166 -13.49 4.87 -1.27
N ALA A 167 -13.76 4.52 -0.01
CA ALA A 167 -14.99 4.82 0.70
C ALA A 167 -15.07 6.25 1.24
N ARG A 168 -14.02 7.07 1.07
CA ARG A 168 -13.95 8.44 1.60
C ARG A 168 -14.01 8.53 3.13
N MET A 169 -13.53 7.52 3.84
CA MET A 169 -13.43 7.52 5.31
C MET A 169 -12.18 8.23 5.84
N GLY A 170 -11.42 8.84 4.96
CA GLY A 170 -10.23 9.67 5.17
C GLY A 170 -9.68 10.11 3.82
N PHE A 171 -8.87 11.17 3.79
CA PHE A 171 -8.36 11.72 2.54
C PHE A 171 -7.17 10.96 1.96
N ALA A 172 -6.47 10.22 2.81
CA ALA A 172 -5.34 9.40 2.45
C ALA A 172 -5.13 8.28 3.47
N ALA A 173 -4.35 7.29 3.07
CA ALA A 173 -3.84 6.27 3.96
C ALA A 173 -2.38 5.95 3.67
N LEU A 174 -1.65 5.43 4.67
CA LEU A 174 -0.40 4.74 4.43
C LEU A 174 -0.64 3.24 4.36
N GLY A 175 -0.02 2.61 3.36
CA GLY A 175 0.09 1.18 3.21
C GLY A 175 1.55 0.71 3.27
N THR A 176 1.76 -0.61 3.08
CA THR A 176 3.08 -1.21 2.89
C THR A 176 3.06 -2.16 1.71
N ASP A 177 4.15 -2.23 0.97
CA ASP A 177 4.28 -3.05 -0.25
C ASP A 177 5.56 -3.88 -0.17
N THR A 178 5.40 -5.18 0.02
CA THR A 178 6.48 -6.16 0.09
C THR A 178 6.52 -7.00 -1.19
N GLY A 179 5.36 -7.23 -1.81
CA GLY A 179 5.21 -7.98 -3.07
C GLY A 179 4.08 -7.45 -3.97
N GLY A 180 3.52 -6.27 -3.63
CA GLY A 180 2.37 -5.69 -4.33
C GLY A 180 1.34 -5.07 -3.39
N SER A 181 1.55 -5.16 -2.08
CA SER A 181 0.53 -4.89 -1.05
C SER A 181 0.10 -3.41 -0.89
N ILE A 182 0.57 -2.48 -1.70
CA ILE A 182 -0.01 -1.15 -1.94
C ILE A 182 -0.70 -1.16 -3.30
N ARG A 183 0.01 -1.58 -4.34
CA ARG A 183 -0.41 -1.44 -5.74
C ARG A 183 -1.60 -2.31 -6.07
N GLN A 184 -1.61 -3.58 -5.63
CA GLN A 184 -2.68 -4.52 -5.88
C GLN A 184 -4.00 -4.10 -5.22
N PRO A 185 -4.08 -3.80 -3.89
CA PRO A 185 -5.32 -3.32 -3.31
C PRO A 185 -5.74 -1.93 -3.82
N ALA A 186 -4.79 -1.08 -4.23
CA ALA A 186 -5.11 0.17 -4.91
C ALA A 186 -5.85 -0.06 -6.24
N ALA A 187 -5.38 -1.03 -7.04
CA ALA A 187 -6.05 -1.42 -8.28
C ALA A 187 -7.45 -1.97 -8.03
N PHE A 188 -7.63 -2.85 -7.06
CA PHE A 188 -8.93 -3.47 -6.73
C PHE A 188 -9.95 -2.49 -6.17
N CYS A 189 -9.48 -1.45 -5.46
CA CYS A 189 -10.36 -0.43 -4.88
C CYS A 189 -10.47 0.86 -5.72
N GLY A 190 -9.78 0.97 -6.85
CA GLY A 190 -9.83 2.13 -7.74
C GLY A 190 -9.25 3.40 -7.11
N VAL A 191 -8.12 3.28 -6.41
CA VAL A 191 -7.37 4.39 -5.82
C VAL A 191 -5.93 4.40 -6.33
N VAL A 192 -5.23 5.52 -6.16
CA VAL A 192 -3.81 5.62 -6.47
C VAL A 192 -2.99 4.99 -5.36
N GLY A 193 -2.04 4.14 -5.73
CA GLY A 193 -1.11 3.50 -4.78
C GLY A 193 0.32 3.62 -5.24
N LEU A 194 1.19 4.23 -4.45
CA LEU A 194 2.60 4.41 -4.81
C LEU A 194 3.50 3.61 -3.85
N LYS A 195 4.24 2.68 -4.43
CA LYS A 195 5.37 2.02 -3.77
C LYS A 195 6.65 2.77 -4.13
N PRO A 196 7.28 3.50 -3.20
CA PRO A 196 8.56 4.15 -3.46
C PRO A 196 9.72 3.16 -3.70
N SER A 197 10.84 3.64 -4.16
CA SER A 197 12.11 2.91 -4.19
C SER A 197 12.46 2.40 -2.80
N TYR A 198 13.07 1.22 -2.73
CA TYR A 198 13.56 0.70 -1.46
C TYR A 198 14.55 1.69 -0.82
N GLY A 199 14.30 2.05 0.43
CA GLY A 199 15.08 3.03 1.17
C GLY A 199 14.71 4.50 0.94
N ARG A 200 13.72 4.84 0.10
CA ARG A 200 13.22 6.23 -0.06
C ARG A 200 12.49 6.72 1.20
N VAL A 201 11.79 5.82 1.89
CA VAL A 201 11.05 6.06 3.12
C VAL A 201 11.61 5.17 4.21
N SER A 202 11.84 5.73 5.40
CA SER A 202 12.33 4.98 6.55
C SER A 202 11.37 3.86 6.95
N ARG A 203 11.94 2.70 7.30
CA ARG A 203 11.25 1.53 7.85
C ARG A 203 11.30 1.48 9.38
N TYR A 204 11.89 2.50 10.05
CA TYR A 204 11.89 2.56 11.51
C TYR A 204 10.47 2.62 12.05
N GLY A 205 10.13 1.65 12.90
CA GLY A 205 8.79 1.50 13.48
C GLY A 205 7.77 0.79 12.56
N LEU A 206 8.16 0.34 11.38
CA LEU A 206 7.43 -0.66 10.61
C LEU A 206 7.71 -2.04 11.20
N VAL A 207 6.67 -2.77 11.61
CA VAL A 207 6.82 -4.17 12.03
C VAL A 207 7.15 -5.00 10.80
N ALA A 208 8.35 -5.58 10.79
CA ALA A 208 8.92 -6.19 9.59
C ALA A 208 8.25 -7.52 9.21
N TYR A 209 7.86 -7.63 7.94
CA TYR A 209 7.59 -8.90 7.26
C TYR A 209 8.88 -9.42 6.61
N ALA A 210 9.35 -8.76 5.54
CA ALA A 210 10.56 -9.10 4.83
C ALA A 210 11.48 -7.87 4.72
N SER A 211 12.50 -7.81 5.55
CA SER A 211 13.32 -6.61 5.78
C SER A 211 13.99 -6.07 4.52
N SER A 212 14.29 -6.92 3.54
CA SER A 212 14.92 -6.52 2.27
C SER A 212 13.92 -6.10 1.18
N LEU A 213 12.62 -6.14 1.47
CA LEU A 213 11.55 -5.90 0.49
C LEU A 213 10.53 -4.86 0.97
N ASP A 214 10.22 -4.83 2.26
CA ASP A 214 9.17 -3.97 2.84
C ASP A 214 9.40 -2.49 2.51
N GLN A 215 8.34 -1.82 2.02
CA GLN A 215 8.37 -0.38 1.77
C GLN A 215 7.02 0.25 2.14
N ILE A 216 7.06 1.40 2.84
CA ILE A 216 5.88 2.20 3.18
C ILE A 216 5.60 3.15 2.01
N GLY A 217 4.31 3.36 1.69
CA GLY A 217 3.93 4.33 0.68
C GLY A 217 2.50 4.81 0.79
N PRO A 218 2.16 5.89 0.05
CA PRO A 218 0.84 6.51 0.06
C PRO A 218 -0.20 5.71 -0.72
N MET A 219 -1.45 5.80 -0.25
CA MET A 219 -2.67 5.41 -0.94
C MET A 219 -3.63 6.60 -0.89
N THR A 220 -4.06 7.10 -2.04
CA THR A 220 -4.77 8.38 -2.18
C THR A 220 -5.78 8.34 -3.31
N LEU A 221 -6.57 9.40 -3.45
CA LEU A 221 -7.55 9.51 -4.53
C LEU A 221 -6.94 10.01 -5.84
N THR A 222 -5.88 10.82 -5.76
CA THR A 222 -5.23 11.44 -6.90
C THR A 222 -3.73 11.27 -6.83
N VAL A 223 -3.08 11.38 -7.98
CA VAL A 223 -1.61 11.37 -8.08
C VAL A 223 -0.99 12.58 -7.38
N GLU A 224 -1.65 13.74 -7.42
CA GLU A 224 -1.20 14.95 -6.71
C GLU A 224 -1.17 14.73 -5.19
N ASP A 225 -2.21 14.09 -4.64
CA ASP A 225 -2.26 13.74 -3.22
C ASP A 225 -1.15 12.73 -2.86
N ALA A 226 -0.86 11.76 -3.74
CA ALA A 226 0.23 10.81 -3.55
C ALA A 226 1.61 11.50 -3.55
N ALA A 227 1.81 12.46 -4.44
CA ALA A 227 3.03 13.27 -4.53
C ALA A 227 3.25 14.07 -3.24
N LEU A 228 2.19 14.72 -2.74
CA LEU A 228 2.25 15.49 -1.50
C LEU A 228 2.57 14.59 -0.30
N LEU A 229 1.89 13.45 -0.18
CA LEU A 229 2.09 12.54 0.95
C LEU A 229 3.48 11.90 0.90
N LEU A 230 3.96 11.50 -0.29
CA LEU A 230 5.32 10.99 -0.45
C LEU A 230 6.37 12.04 -0.03
N ARG A 231 6.21 13.30 -0.42
CA ARG A 231 7.13 14.38 -0.01
C ARG A 231 7.25 14.49 1.51
N VAL A 232 6.14 14.30 2.22
CA VAL A 232 6.13 14.38 3.70
C VAL A 232 6.84 13.20 4.34
N ILE A 233 6.59 11.97 3.85
CA ILE A 233 7.10 10.76 4.50
C ILE A 233 8.50 10.33 4.05
N ALA A 234 8.98 10.81 2.87
CA ALA A 234 10.28 10.46 2.33
C ALA A 234 11.44 11.19 3.02
N GLY A 235 12.64 10.65 2.90
CA GLY A 235 13.89 11.27 3.37
C GLY A 235 14.67 10.40 4.34
N HIS A 236 15.95 10.73 4.46
CA HIS A 236 16.90 9.98 5.29
C HIS A 236 16.49 9.92 6.77
N ASP A 237 16.71 8.78 7.38
CA ASP A 237 16.54 8.52 8.81
C ASP A 237 17.72 7.68 9.34
N PRO A 238 18.54 8.21 10.25
CA PRO A 238 19.68 7.49 10.80
C PRO A 238 19.29 6.27 11.67
N LYS A 239 18.01 6.12 12.04
CA LYS A 239 17.48 4.97 12.78
C LYS A 239 17.22 3.75 11.87
N ASP A 240 17.22 3.94 10.55
CA ASP A 240 17.08 2.88 9.56
C ASP A 240 18.32 2.85 8.64
N SER A 241 19.20 1.89 8.87
CA SER A 241 20.44 1.72 8.09
C SER A 241 20.22 1.43 6.61
N THR A 242 18.99 1.08 6.21
CA THR A 242 18.61 0.84 4.80
C THR A 242 18.00 2.08 4.14
N CYS A 243 17.74 3.13 4.92
CA CYS A 243 17.19 4.38 4.40
C CYS A 243 18.27 5.15 3.61
N ALA A 244 18.00 5.45 2.35
CA ALA A 244 18.96 6.10 1.46
C ALA A 244 19.16 7.58 1.85
N ASP A 245 20.42 8.00 1.94
CA ASP A 245 20.77 9.41 2.10
C ASP A 245 20.75 10.11 0.73
N ARG A 246 19.54 10.50 0.31
CA ARG A 246 19.29 11.19 -0.96
C ARG A 246 18.32 12.33 -0.75
N PRO A 247 18.51 13.47 -1.44
CA PRO A 247 17.54 14.57 -1.43
C PRO A 247 16.14 14.10 -1.80
N VAL A 248 15.13 14.69 -1.18
CA VAL A 248 13.71 14.48 -1.51
C VAL A 248 13.28 15.60 -2.46
N PRO A 249 12.89 15.26 -3.70
CA PRO A 249 12.35 16.25 -4.62
C PRO A 249 11.05 16.90 -4.11
N ASP A 250 10.73 18.09 -4.58
CA ASP A 250 9.42 18.68 -4.39
C ASP A 250 8.43 18.05 -5.38
N TYR A 251 8.02 16.81 -5.12
CA TYR A 251 7.16 16.05 -6.02
C TYR A 251 5.91 16.80 -6.49
N PRO A 252 5.15 17.51 -5.60
CA PRO A 252 4.00 18.31 -6.04
C PRO A 252 4.37 19.41 -7.04
N ALA A 253 5.47 20.12 -6.82
CA ALA A 253 5.90 21.19 -7.72
C ALA A 253 6.30 20.66 -9.10
N LEU A 254 6.92 19.47 -9.15
CA LEU A 254 7.37 18.84 -10.39
C LEU A 254 6.24 18.31 -11.28
N LEU A 255 5.01 18.17 -10.77
CA LEU A 255 3.87 17.71 -11.58
C LEU A 255 3.55 18.69 -12.72
N ALA A 256 3.72 19.99 -12.49
CA ALA A 256 3.45 21.03 -13.48
C ALA A 256 4.49 21.06 -14.62
N ASP A 257 5.65 20.43 -14.45
CA ASP A 257 6.72 20.45 -15.45
C ASP A 257 6.37 19.59 -16.69
N ARG A 258 5.36 18.73 -16.57
CA ARG A 258 4.92 17.86 -17.67
C ARG A 258 3.43 17.97 -17.90
N THR A 259 3.04 18.41 -19.10
CA THR A 259 1.62 18.59 -19.50
C THR A 259 1.16 17.54 -20.53
N ASP A 260 2.10 16.82 -21.12
CA ASP A 260 1.90 15.72 -22.07
C ASP A 260 2.99 14.65 -21.90
N LEU A 261 2.97 13.62 -22.75
CA LEU A 261 3.94 12.52 -22.69
C LEU A 261 4.93 12.56 -23.88
N SER A 262 5.05 13.72 -24.56
CA SER A 262 5.95 13.86 -25.69
C SER A 262 7.39 13.50 -25.34
N GLY A 263 8.01 12.69 -26.20
CA GLY A 263 9.39 12.21 -26.03
C GLY A 263 9.60 11.14 -24.96
N LEU A 264 8.52 10.68 -24.29
CA LEU A 264 8.60 9.59 -23.33
C LEU A 264 8.55 8.24 -24.04
N ARG A 265 9.46 7.35 -23.70
CA ARG A 265 9.46 5.95 -24.15
C ARG A 265 8.87 5.07 -23.06
N ILE A 266 7.78 4.36 -23.37
CA ILE A 266 7.10 3.44 -22.44
C ILE A 266 7.44 2.00 -22.84
N GLY A 267 8.13 1.28 -21.98
CA GLY A 267 8.45 -0.13 -22.13
C GLY A 267 7.20 -0.99 -21.94
N MET A 268 6.96 -1.92 -22.89
CA MET A 268 5.85 -2.87 -22.88
C MET A 268 6.43 -4.31 -22.83
N PRO A 269 6.64 -4.90 -21.64
CA PRO A 269 7.16 -6.26 -21.55
C PRO A 269 6.10 -7.28 -21.92
N GLU A 270 6.42 -8.22 -22.82
CA GLU A 270 5.50 -9.27 -23.23
C GLU A 270 4.99 -10.09 -22.03
N GLU A 271 5.83 -10.28 -21.03
CA GLU A 271 5.53 -11.00 -19.77
C GLU A 271 4.36 -10.39 -18.98
N PHE A 272 4.04 -9.11 -19.19
CA PHE A 272 2.89 -8.45 -18.55
C PHE A 272 1.68 -8.35 -19.47
N TRP A 273 1.89 -8.44 -20.80
CA TRP A 273 0.85 -8.18 -21.81
C TRP A 273 0.41 -9.45 -22.55
N GLY A 274 0.98 -10.60 -22.21
CA GLY A 274 0.57 -11.89 -22.79
C GLY A 274 -0.91 -12.17 -22.50
N GLU A 275 -1.59 -12.78 -23.48
CA GLU A 275 -3.05 -13.02 -23.38
C GLU A 275 -3.42 -14.14 -22.42
N ASP A 276 -2.51 -15.06 -22.13
CA ASP A 276 -2.73 -16.18 -21.25
C ASP A 276 -2.86 -15.73 -19.78
N GLY A 277 -4.07 -15.91 -19.22
CA GLY A 277 -4.36 -15.64 -17.81
C GLY A 277 -4.74 -14.19 -17.48
N LEU A 278 -4.79 -13.28 -18.47
CA LEU A 278 -5.24 -11.91 -18.28
C LEU A 278 -6.74 -11.78 -18.53
N GLU A 279 -7.50 -11.30 -17.53
CA GLU A 279 -8.94 -11.06 -17.65
C GLU A 279 -9.23 -10.03 -18.76
N PRO A 280 -10.25 -10.28 -19.62
CA PRO A 280 -10.55 -9.36 -20.73
C PRO A 280 -10.79 -7.90 -20.33
N ASP A 281 -11.44 -7.66 -19.18
CA ASP A 281 -11.67 -6.30 -18.66
C ASP A 281 -10.35 -5.60 -18.34
N VAL A 282 -9.39 -6.32 -17.72
CA VAL A 282 -8.07 -5.79 -17.40
C VAL A 282 -7.28 -5.50 -18.67
N ALA A 283 -7.24 -6.48 -19.61
CA ALA A 283 -6.54 -6.33 -20.87
C ALA A 283 -7.05 -5.12 -21.65
N GLN A 284 -8.38 -4.99 -21.76
CA GLN A 284 -9.03 -3.92 -22.54
C GLN A 284 -8.73 -2.53 -21.93
N ARG A 285 -8.93 -2.36 -20.62
CA ARG A 285 -8.72 -1.04 -19.96
C ARG A 285 -7.27 -0.62 -19.98
N CYS A 286 -6.35 -1.55 -19.74
CA CYS A 286 -4.93 -1.24 -19.79
C CYS A 286 -4.48 -0.91 -21.23
N LYS A 287 -4.96 -1.62 -22.26
CA LYS A 287 -4.68 -1.27 -23.67
C LYS A 287 -5.23 0.11 -24.04
N GLN A 288 -6.43 0.46 -23.60
CA GLN A 288 -7.02 1.81 -23.82
C GLN A 288 -6.17 2.91 -23.15
N ALA A 289 -5.65 2.67 -21.94
CA ALA A 289 -4.77 3.63 -21.28
C ALA A 289 -3.44 3.79 -22.02
N MET A 290 -2.90 2.73 -22.63
CA MET A 290 -1.69 2.82 -23.45
C MET A 290 -1.93 3.57 -24.76
N THR A 291 -3.08 3.36 -25.43
CA THR A 291 -3.48 4.15 -26.60
C THR A 291 -3.58 5.65 -26.25
N LEU A 292 -4.19 5.96 -25.08
CA LEU A 292 -4.23 7.35 -24.59
C LEU A 292 -2.81 7.91 -24.35
N ALA A 293 -1.87 7.11 -23.82
CA ALA A 293 -0.49 7.54 -23.66
C ALA A 293 0.18 7.90 -24.98
N GLU A 294 -0.07 7.11 -26.04
CA GLU A 294 0.42 7.40 -27.39
C GLU A 294 -0.24 8.66 -27.99
N GLU A 295 -1.54 8.87 -27.79
CA GLU A 295 -2.24 10.11 -28.18
C GLU A 295 -1.67 11.34 -27.49
N LEU A 296 -1.13 11.18 -26.26
CA LEU A 296 -0.45 12.22 -25.50
C LEU A 296 1.02 12.39 -25.88
N GLY A 297 1.51 11.66 -26.88
CA GLY A 297 2.85 11.81 -27.46
C GLY A 297 3.91 10.83 -26.95
N ALA A 298 3.55 9.84 -26.14
CA ALA A 298 4.48 8.77 -25.76
C ALA A 298 4.76 7.82 -26.94
N THR A 299 5.89 7.12 -26.87
CA THR A 299 6.21 6.03 -27.79
C THR A 299 6.27 4.72 -27.00
N CYS A 300 5.38 3.77 -27.32
CA CYS A 300 5.43 2.43 -26.77
C CYS A 300 6.53 1.61 -27.46
N VAL A 301 7.41 1.00 -26.69
CA VAL A 301 8.53 0.18 -27.18
C VAL A 301 8.50 -1.20 -26.54
N PRO A 302 8.74 -2.29 -27.29
CA PRO A 302 8.85 -3.62 -26.71
C PRO A 302 10.11 -3.72 -25.85
N VAL A 303 9.98 -4.32 -24.68
CA VAL A 303 11.08 -4.66 -23.77
C VAL A 303 10.87 -6.08 -23.25
N ALA A 304 11.90 -6.72 -22.70
CA ALA A 304 11.80 -8.07 -22.15
C ALA A 304 12.22 -8.10 -20.69
N LEU A 305 11.54 -8.91 -19.88
CA LEU A 305 11.84 -9.17 -18.47
C LEU A 305 11.88 -10.69 -18.22
N PRO A 306 12.78 -11.44 -18.90
CA PRO A 306 12.70 -12.89 -19.03
C PRO A 306 12.75 -13.65 -17.70
N HIS A 307 13.42 -13.10 -16.67
CA HIS A 307 13.51 -13.74 -15.36
C HIS A 307 12.31 -13.51 -14.46
N THR A 308 11.32 -12.67 -14.86
CA THR A 308 10.10 -12.47 -14.06
C THR A 308 9.25 -13.71 -13.93
N SER A 309 9.39 -14.68 -14.83
CA SER A 309 8.78 -16.02 -14.70
C SER A 309 9.17 -16.77 -13.41
N TYR A 310 10.31 -16.42 -12.81
CA TYR A 310 10.80 -16.98 -11.55
C TYR A 310 10.43 -16.12 -10.33
N ALA A 311 9.81 -14.95 -10.54
CA ALA A 311 9.63 -13.95 -9.48
C ALA A 311 8.80 -14.47 -8.31
N VAL A 312 7.69 -15.17 -8.57
CA VAL A 312 6.82 -15.73 -7.51
C VAL A 312 7.60 -16.70 -6.65
N ALA A 313 8.32 -17.66 -7.25
CA ALA A 313 9.09 -18.66 -6.51
C ALA A 313 10.23 -18.01 -5.69
N ALA A 314 11.00 -17.09 -6.31
CA ALA A 314 12.09 -16.39 -5.65
C ALA A 314 11.58 -15.52 -4.47
N TYR A 315 10.46 -14.84 -4.66
CA TYR A 315 9.84 -14.00 -3.63
C TYR A 315 9.42 -14.82 -2.41
N TYR A 316 8.65 -15.90 -2.60
CA TYR A 316 8.17 -16.69 -1.46
C TYR A 316 9.29 -17.38 -0.70
N ILE A 317 10.38 -17.74 -1.35
CA ILE A 317 11.58 -18.24 -0.68
C ILE A 317 12.24 -17.15 0.16
N VAL A 318 12.54 -15.99 -0.44
CA VAL A 318 13.23 -14.88 0.25
C VAL A 318 12.35 -14.30 1.36
N ALA A 319 11.11 -13.96 1.04
CA ALA A 319 10.20 -13.32 1.99
C ALA A 319 9.85 -14.23 3.17
N SER A 320 9.63 -15.53 2.93
CA SER A 320 9.36 -16.50 4.01
C SER A 320 10.60 -16.72 4.89
N ALA A 321 11.79 -16.77 4.30
CA ALA A 321 13.04 -16.88 5.06
C ALA A 321 13.24 -15.68 5.98
N GLU A 322 13.03 -14.47 5.48
CA GLU A 322 13.11 -13.24 6.27
C GLU A 322 11.99 -13.15 7.32
N ALA A 323 10.75 -13.56 6.98
CA ALA A 323 9.64 -13.65 7.92
C ALA A 323 9.95 -14.58 9.10
N SER A 324 10.48 -15.77 8.84
CA SER A 324 10.82 -16.72 9.90
C SER A 324 11.82 -16.13 10.90
N SER A 325 12.78 -15.35 10.42
CA SER A 325 13.76 -14.64 11.24
C SER A 325 13.14 -13.44 11.97
N ASN A 326 12.37 -12.62 11.27
CA ASN A 326 11.75 -11.40 11.82
C ASN A 326 10.70 -11.74 12.90
N LEU A 327 9.88 -12.79 12.68
CA LEU A 327 8.82 -13.17 13.61
C LEU A 327 9.31 -14.09 14.74
N ALA A 328 10.58 -14.47 14.77
CA ALA A 328 11.18 -15.23 15.88
C ALA A 328 11.11 -14.49 17.23
N ARG A 329 11.07 -13.14 17.19
CA ARG A 329 10.95 -12.29 18.37
C ARG A 329 9.62 -12.40 19.10
N PHE A 330 8.58 -12.87 18.45
CA PHE A 330 7.24 -13.07 19.03
C PHE A 330 7.16 -14.46 19.66
N ASP A 331 7.69 -14.59 20.87
CA ASP A 331 7.88 -15.84 21.59
C ASP A 331 7.00 -15.99 22.86
N GLY A 332 6.18 -14.95 23.15
CA GLY A 332 5.33 -14.92 24.35
C GLY A 332 6.07 -14.56 25.65
N VAL A 333 7.35 -14.18 25.59
CA VAL A 333 8.15 -13.85 26.78
C VAL A 333 8.18 -12.36 27.06
N ARG A 334 8.55 -11.52 26.08
CA ARG A 334 8.82 -10.09 26.29
C ARG A 334 7.58 -9.23 26.07
N TYR A 335 6.78 -9.56 25.05
CA TYR A 335 5.56 -8.85 24.66
C TYR A 335 4.72 -9.74 23.75
N GLY A 336 3.47 -9.32 23.52
CA GLY A 336 2.53 -10.04 22.70
C GLY A 336 1.80 -11.16 23.46
N TYR A 337 1.04 -11.96 22.72
CA TYR A 337 0.26 -13.06 23.25
C TYR A 337 1.15 -14.09 23.94
N ARG A 338 0.77 -14.47 25.17
CA ARG A 338 1.40 -15.53 25.95
C ARG A 338 0.37 -16.54 26.42
N ASP A 339 0.61 -17.82 26.14
CA ASP A 339 -0.20 -18.90 26.70
C ASP A 339 0.07 -19.03 28.20
N LYS A 340 -0.97 -18.78 29.02
CA LYS A 340 -0.87 -18.79 30.50
C LYS A 340 -1.07 -20.16 31.08
N ASP A 341 -1.59 -21.12 30.30
CA ASP A 341 -1.92 -22.48 30.76
C ASP A 341 -0.81 -23.49 30.46
N ALA A 342 0.31 -23.04 29.92
CA ALA A 342 1.46 -23.88 29.60
C ALA A 342 2.14 -24.41 30.86
N ARG A 343 2.49 -25.70 30.88
CA ARG A 343 3.08 -26.38 32.02
C ARG A 343 4.59 -26.15 32.16
N ASP A 344 5.24 -25.83 31.05
CA ASP A 344 6.69 -25.59 31.01
C ASP A 344 7.03 -24.54 29.93
N LEU A 345 8.31 -24.16 29.86
CA LEU A 345 8.81 -23.14 28.93
C LEU A 345 8.65 -23.54 27.47
N ILE A 346 8.90 -24.80 27.14
CA ILE A 346 8.81 -25.31 25.74
C ILE A 346 7.34 -25.27 25.30
N GLU A 347 6.44 -25.74 26.14
CA GLU A 347 5.01 -25.70 25.87
C GLU A 347 4.51 -24.25 25.75
N MET A 348 4.98 -23.34 26.59
CA MET A 348 4.65 -21.92 26.52
C MET A 348 5.06 -21.30 25.17
N TYR A 349 6.29 -21.53 24.69
CA TYR A 349 6.73 -21.07 23.39
C TYR A 349 5.86 -21.64 22.25
N ARG A 350 5.66 -22.95 22.26
CA ARG A 350 4.90 -23.64 21.22
C ARG A 350 3.46 -23.16 21.18
N ASN A 351 2.78 -23.12 22.31
CA ASN A 351 1.39 -22.73 22.41
C ASN A 351 1.19 -21.24 22.10
N SER A 352 2.07 -20.37 22.57
CA SER A 352 1.98 -18.92 22.29
C SER A 352 2.07 -18.66 20.79
N ARG A 353 2.97 -19.33 20.09
CA ARG A 353 3.14 -19.15 18.64
C ARG A 353 2.01 -19.81 17.84
N SER A 354 1.60 -21.04 18.19
CA SER A 354 0.55 -21.76 17.46
C SER A 354 -0.85 -21.14 17.65
N LYS A 355 -1.15 -20.54 18.81
CA LYS A 355 -2.42 -19.88 19.09
C LYS A 355 -2.43 -18.40 18.69
N GLY A 356 -1.25 -17.76 18.70
CA GLY A 356 -1.08 -16.33 18.43
C GLY A 356 -0.98 -15.99 16.94
N PHE A 357 -0.39 -16.88 16.10
CA PHE A 357 -0.29 -16.69 14.67
C PHE A 357 -1.40 -17.43 13.92
N GLY A 358 -1.94 -16.81 12.87
CA GLY A 358 -2.84 -17.43 11.91
C GLY A 358 -2.14 -18.42 10.97
N GLU A 359 -2.94 -19.18 10.23
CA GLU A 359 -2.46 -20.30 9.40
C GLU A 359 -1.45 -19.88 8.32
N GLU A 360 -1.71 -18.77 7.62
CA GLU A 360 -0.80 -18.31 6.55
C GLU A 360 0.55 -17.87 7.11
N VAL A 361 0.56 -17.17 8.24
CA VAL A 361 1.80 -16.77 8.91
C VAL A 361 2.58 -17.99 9.40
N GLN A 362 1.90 -18.97 9.98
CA GLN A 362 2.53 -20.25 10.38
C GLN A 362 3.14 -20.96 9.19
N ARG A 363 2.42 -21.06 8.06
CA ARG A 363 2.91 -21.67 6.82
C ARG A 363 4.20 -21.00 6.33
N ARG A 364 4.23 -19.66 6.28
CA ARG A 364 5.43 -18.91 5.84
C ARG A 364 6.59 -19.04 6.82
N ILE A 365 6.35 -19.04 8.12
CA ILE A 365 7.39 -19.29 9.12
C ILE A 365 7.99 -20.70 8.95
N MET A 366 7.15 -21.73 8.74
CA MET A 366 7.63 -23.09 8.52
C MET A 366 8.43 -23.21 7.23
N LEU A 367 7.93 -22.64 6.12
CA LEU A 367 8.66 -22.60 4.85
C LEU A 367 10.00 -21.87 4.98
N GLY A 368 10.01 -20.71 5.64
CA GLY A 368 11.22 -19.94 5.86
C GLY A 368 12.25 -20.68 6.71
N THR A 369 11.80 -21.35 7.77
CA THR A 369 12.67 -22.19 8.61
C THR A 369 13.28 -23.34 7.81
N TYR A 370 12.49 -23.98 6.95
CA TYR A 370 12.95 -25.05 6.08
C TYR A 370 14.03 -24.58 5.10
N VAL A 371 13.79 -23.49 4.37
CA VAL A 371 14.74 -23.01 3.35
C VAL A 371 16.02 -22.43 3.93
N LEU A 372 16.01 -22.04 5.21
CA LEU A 372 17.21 -21.59 5.94
C LEU A 372 17.95 -22.74 6.66
N SER A 373 17.39 -23.95 6.70
CA SER A 373 18.01 -25.06 7.41
C SER A 373 19.25 -25.61 6.69
N SER A 374 20.10 -26.29 7.46
CA SER A 374 21.33 -26.89 6.93
C SER A 374 21.04 -27.85 5.77
N GLY A 375 21.79 -27.71 4.67
CA GLY A 375 21.62 -28.50 3.44
C GLY A 375 20.61 -27.91 2.45
N TYR A 376 19.71 -27.02 2.88
CA TYR A 376 18.71 -26.39 2.00
C TYR A 376 19.02 -24.93 1.68
N TYR A 377 19.83 -24.26 2.49
CA TYR A 377 20.20 -22.85 2.30
C TYR A 377 20.79 -22.58 0.90
N ASP A 378 21.78 -23.33 0.49
CA ASP A 378 22.42 -23.17 -0.83
C ASP A 378 21.47 -23.57 -1.97
N ALA A 379 20.64 -24.59 -1.76
CA ALA A 379 19.74 -25.10 -2.77
C ALA A 379 18.55 -24.17 -3.05
N TYR A 380 18.07 -23.44 -2.05
CA TYR A 380 16.88 -22.58 -2.14
C TYR A 380 17.18 -21.11 -1.92
N TYR A 381 17.59 -20.70 -0.71
CA TYR A 381 17.72 -19.28 -0.37
C TYR A 381 18.77 -18.56 -1.24
N LYS A 382 19.94 -19.17 -1.37
CA LYS A 382 21.01 -18.61 -2.19
C LYS A 382 20.63 -18.51 -3.68
N LYS A 383 19.95 -19.54 -4.23
CA LYS A 383 19.45 -19.49 -5.60
C LYS A 383 18.39 -18.40 -5.78
N ALA A 384 17.45 -18.26 -4.84
CA ALA A 384 16.44 -17.22 -4.89
C ALA A 384 17.07 -15.83 -4.83
N ALA A 385 18.10 -15.62 -4.00
CA ALA A 385 18.85 -14.38 -3.95
C ALA A 385 19.62 -14.08 -5.27
N GLN A 386 20.16 -15.12 -5.92
CA GLN A 386 20.78 -14.98 -7.25
C GLN A 386 19.74 -14.63 -8.32
N THR A 387 18.59 -15.31 -8.31
CA THR A 387 17.46 -15.02 -9.22
C THR A 387 16.96 -13.60 -9.04
N ARG A 388 16.85 -13.13 -7.78
CA ARG A 388 16.53 -11.72 -7.48
C ARG A 388 17.47 -10.75 -8.20
N ARG A 389 18.78 -11.05 -8.26
CA ARG A 389 19.74 -10.21 -8.96
C ARG A 389 19.51 -10.22 -10.48
N LEU A 390 19.16 -11.37 -11.07
CA LEU A 390 18.82 -11.46 -12.49
C LEU A 390 17.57 -10.67 -12.83
N ILE A 391 16.52 -10.79 -12.01
CA ILE A 391 15.29 -9.99 -12.17
C ILE A 391 15.62 -8.48 -12.11
N GLN A 392 16.47 -8.06 -11.18
CA GLN A 392 16.89 -6.65 -11.12
C GLN A 392 17.63 -6.24 -12.40
N GLN A 393 18.46 -7.12 -12.94
CA GLN A 393 19.24 -6.87 -14.16
C GLN A 393 18.31 -6.68 -15.36
N ASP A 394 17.25 -7.50 -15.51
CA ASP A 394 16.26 -7.33 -16.58
C ASP A 394 15.67 -5.91 -16.59
N PHE A 395 15.29 -5.38 -15.43
CA PHE A 395 14.78 -4.01 -15.33
C PHE A 395 15.84 -2.97 -15.70
N LEU A 396 17.09 -3.14 -15.27
CA LEU A 396 18.16 -2.20 -15.59
C LEU A 396 18.41 -2.15 -17.10
N GLU A 397 18.43 -3.30 -17.76
CA GLU A 397 18.58 -3.42 -19.22
C GLU A 397 17.38 -2.82 -19.96
N ALA A 398 16.15 -3.11 -19.49
CA ALA A 398 14.96 -2.51 -20.08
C ALA A 398 14.97 -0.98 -20.00
N PHE A 399 15.43 -0.39 -18.89
CA PHE A 399 15.54 1.07 -18.73
C PHE A 399 16.63 1.73 -19.58
N GLU A 400 17.51 0.99 -20.27
CA GLU A 400 18.37 1.56 -21.30
C GLU A 400 17.57 1.92 -22.57
N HIS A 401 16.44 1.25 -22.79
CA HIS A 401 15.58 1.39 -23.96
C HIS A 401 14.30 2.18 -23.73
N CYS A 402 13.85 2.32 -22.47
CA CYS A 402 12.65 3.06 -22.11
C CYS A 402 12.86 3.90 -20.84
N ASP A 403 11.96 4.84 -20.60
CA ASP A 403 12.01 5.76 -19.48
C ASP A 403 11.15 5.27 -18.30
N VAL A 404 10.04 4.61 -18.61
CA VAL A 404 9.15 3.90 -17.68
C VAL A 404 8.66 2.60 -18.32
N ILE A 405 8.23 1.64 -17.49
CA ILE A 405 7.59 0.41 -17.95
C ILE A 405 6.14 0.43 -17.49
N CYS A 406 5.20 0.07 -18.36
CA CYS A 406 3.78 -0.03 -18.03
C CYS A 406 3.23 -1.44 -18.22
N GLY A 407 2.27 -1.82 -17.38
CA GLY A 407 1.54 -3.07 -17.46
C GLY A 407 0.36 -3.12 -16.51
N PRO A 408 -0.50 -4.15 -16.59
CA PRO A 408 -1.55 -4.37 -15.60
C PRO A 408 -0.96 -4.51 -14.19
N VAL A 409 -1.69 -4.07 -13.17
CA VAL A 409 -1.29 -4.31 -11.76
C VAL A 409 -1.55 -5.77 -11.38
N THR A 410 -2.70 -6.28 -11.80
CA THR A 410 -3.22 -7.61 -11.45
C THR A 410 -3.75 -8.33 -12.68
N PRO A 411 -3.73 -9.68 -12.72
CA PRO A 411 -4.28 -10.41 -13.85
C PRO A 411 -5.81 -10.33 -13.94
N THR A 412 -6.50 -10.08 -12.83
CA THR A 412 -7.98 -10.03 -12.74
C THR A 412 -8.42 -8.76 -12.02
N THR A 413 -9.70 -8.41 -12.14
CA THR A 413 -10.38 -7.51 -11.22
C THR A 413 -10.56 -8.16 -9.85
N ALA A 414 -11.11 -7.44 -8.84
CA ALA A 414 -11.33 -8.00 -7.51
C ALA A 414 -12.22 -9.27 -7.57
N PHE A 415 -11.79 -10.32 -6.92
CA PHE A 415 -12.50 -11.61 -6.83
C PHE A 415 -13.36 -11.70 -5.56
N GLY A 416 -14.24 -12.71 -5.50
CA GLY A 416 -15.15 -12.92 -4.37
C GLY A 416 -14.43 -13.32 -3.07
N MET A 417 -14.98 -12.90 -1.92
CA MET A 417 -14.49 -13.37 -0.61
C MET A 417 -14.60 -14.90 -0.51
N GLY A 418 -13.57 -15.55 0.02
CA GLY A 418 -13.47 -17.01 0.14
C GLY A 418 -13.09 -17.76 -1.14
N GLU A 419 -13.08 -17.09 -2.29
CA GLU A 419 -12.89 -17.74 -3.59
C GLU A 419 -11.51 -18.41 -3.73
N LYS A 420 -10.45 -17.79 -3.18
CA LYS A 420 -9.06 -18.28 -3.31
C LYS A 420 -8.44 -18.76 -2.00
N THR A 421 -9.20 -18.84 -0.92
CA THR A 421 -8.67 -19.21 0.41
C THR A 421 -8.27 -20.70 0.51
N ALA A 422 -8.87 -21.56 -0.28
CA ALA A 422 -8.58 -23.01 -0.29
C ALA A 422 -7.28 -23.37 -1.03
N ASP A 423 -6.80 -22.51 -1.95
CA ASP A 423 -5.59 -22.75 -2.75
C ASP A 423 -4.61 -21.58 -2.61
N PRO A 424 -3.59 -21.69 -1.75
CA PRO A 424 -2.59 -20.64 -1.56
C PRO A 424 -1.87 -20.22 -2.85
N LEU A 425 -1.67 -21.14 -3.81
CA LEU A 425 -0.99 -20.81 -5.05
C LEU A 425 -1.83 -19.87 -5.93
N GLN A 426 -3.14 -20.08 -6.01
CA GLN A 426 -4.02 -19.14 -6.72
C GLN A 426 -4.02 -17.75 -6.09
N MET A 427 -3.97 -17.67 -4.75
CA MET A 427 -3.81 -16.40 -4.06
C MET A 427 -2.47 -15.74 -4.41
N TYR A 428 -1.37 -16.49 -4.42
CA TYR A 428 -0.03 -15.97 -4.73
C TYR A 428 0.09 -15.46 -6.17
N LEU A 429 -0.62 -16.05 -7.11
CA LEU A 429 -0.63 -15.62 -8.51
C LEU A 429 -1.36 -14.27 -8.72
N THR A 430 -2.12 -13.78 -7.75
CA THR A 430 -2.71 -12.43 -7.85
C THR A 430 -1.67 -11.31 -7.87
N ASP A 431 -0.47 -11.57 -7.37
CA ASP A 431 0.64 -10.62 -7.29
C ASP A 431 1.71 -10.83 -8.39
N ILE A 432 1.43 -11.67 -9.38
CA ILE A 432 2.41 -12.08 -10.40
C ILE A 432 3.09 -10.90 -11.11
N PHE A 433 2.35 -9.81 -11.37
CA PHE A 433 2.86 -8.63 -12.07
C PHE A 433 3.52 -7.60 -11.14
N THR A 434 3.35 -7.74 -9.82
CA THR A 434 3.87 -6.75 -8.86
C THR A 434 5.17 -7.19 -8.17
N ILE A 435 5.33 -8.49 -7.94
CA ILE A 435 6.42 -9.08 -7.14
C ILE A 435 7.82 -8.77 -7.71
N SER A 436 8.00 -8.84 -9.04
CA SER A 436 9.29 -8.64 -9.70
C SER A 436 9.90 -7.28 -9.37
N LEU A 437 9.07 -6.23 -9.31
CA LEU A 437 9.50 -4.88 -8.97
C LEU A 437 10.02 -4.78 -7.51
N ASN A 438 9.39 -5.50 -6.57
CA ASN A 438 9.86 -5.56 -5.18
C ASN A 438 11.22 -6.23 -5.07
N LEU A 439 11.40 -7.35 -5.77
CA LEU A 439 12.69 -8.04 -5.84
C LEU A 439 13.78 -7.15 -6.42
N ALA A 440 13.45 -6.31 -7.40
CA ALA A 440 14.36 -5.34 -7.99
C ALA A 440 14.61 -4.10 -7.11
N GLY A 441 13.75 -3.82 -6.12
CA GLY A 441 13.87 -2.64 -5.23
C GLY A 441 13.44 -1.31 -5.86
N LEU A 442 12.70 -1.35 -6.97
CA LEU A 442 12.35 -0.20 -7.80
C LEU A 442 10.99 0.41 -7.44
N PRO A 443 10.71 1.68 -7.79
CA PRO A 443 9.44 2.33 -7.51
C PRO A 443 8.35 1.93 -8.52
N GLY A 444 7.08 1.93 -8.08
CA GLY A 444 5.93 1.67 -8.92
C GLY A 444 4.67 2.37 -8.44
N LEU A 445 3.93 2.92 -9.37
CA LEU A 445 2.66 3.61 -9.16
C LEU A 445 1.53 2.75 -9.75
N SER A 446 0.48 2.47 -8.98
CA SER A 446 -0.80 1.94 -9.45
C SER A 446 -1.75 3.10 -9.71
N LEU A 447 -2.26 3.19 -10.93
CA LEU A 447 -3.19 4.22 -11.39
C LEU A 447 -4.51 3.57 -11.81
N PRO A 448 -5.68 4.01 -11.30
CA PRO A 448 -6.97 3.56 -11.81
C PRO A 448 -7.18 4.01 -13.25
N VAL A 449 -7.52 3.09 -14.16
CA VAL A 449 -7.72 3.39 -15.60
C VAL A 449 -9.15 3.15 -16.08
N GLY A 450 -10.08 2.95 -15.17
CA GLY A 450 -11.50 2.80 -15.48
C GLY A 450 -12.11 1.59 -14.80
N LEU A 451 -13.38 1.32 -15.11
CA LEU A 451 -14.12 0.14 -14.66
C LEU A 451 -14.15 -0.90 -15.79
N GLY A 452 -14.00 -2.16 -15.44
CA GLY A 452 -14.23 -3.27 -16.36
C GLY A 452 -15.65 -3.21 -16.93
N GLU A 453 -15.82 -3.50 -18.22
CA GLU A 453 -17.13 -3.41 -18.87
C GLU A 453 -18.08 -4.53 -18.42
N ARG A 454 -17.52 -5.70 -18.10
CA ARG A 454 -18.26 -6.89 -17.67
C ARG A 454 -18.40 -6.94 -16.15
N SER A 455 -17.30 -6.69 -15.44
CA SER A 455 -17.24 -6.79 -13.98
C SER A 455 -17.85 -5.59 -13.27
N GLY A 456 -17.80 -4.40 -13.87
CA GLY A 456 -18.11 -3.13 -13.22
C GLY A 456 -17.12 -2.73 -12.13
N LEU A 457 -15.99 -3.45 -12.00
CA LEU A 457 -14.97 -3.25 -10.97
C LEU A 457 -13.77 -2.46 -11.50
N PRO A 458 -13.03 -1.77 -10.63
CA PRO A 458 -11.86 -1.00 -11.02
C PRO A 458 -10.75 -1.85 -11.64
N VAL A 459 -10.05 -1.25 -12.59
CA VAL A 459 -8.83 -1.78 -13.21
C VAL A 459 -7.69 -0.82 -12.96
N GLY A 460 -6.53 -1.35 -12.55
CA GLY A 460 -5.30 -0.60 -12.33
C GLY A 460 -4.23 -0.87 -13.38
N LEU A 461 -3.60 0.20 -13.89
CA LEU A 461 -2.35 0.18 -14.65
C LEU A 461 -1.20 0.49 -13.70
N GLN A 462 -0.09 -0.24 -13.76
CA GLN A 462 1.13 0.16 -13.06
C GLN A 462 2.11 0.84 -13.98
N ILE A 463 2.76 1.88 -13.44
CA ILE A 463 3.85 2.63 -14.03
C ILE A 463 5.07 2.38 -13.18
N LEU A 464 6.09 1.73 -13.75
CA LEU A 464 7.31 1.31 -13.07
C LEU A 464 8.47 2.16 -13.55
N GLY A 465 9.39 2.53 -12.67
CA GLY A 465 10.49 3.41 -13.04
C GLY A 465 11.84 3.04 -12.46
N PRO A 466 12.90 3.70 -12.93
CA PRO A 466 14.23 3.55 -12.36
C PRO A 466 14.28 3.95 -10.89
N ALA A 467 15.27 3.43 -10.17
CA ALA A 467 15.44 3.71 -8.74
C ALA A 467 15.51 5.21 -8.46
N PHE A 468 14.72 5.66 -7.48
CA PHE A 468 14.62 7.04 -7.02
C PHE A 468 14.09 8.05 -8.06
N ARG A 469 13.35 7.56 -9.06
CA ARG A 469 12.65 8.38 -10.06
C ARG A 469 11.13 8.39 -9.84
N GLU A 470 10.72 8.48 -8.59
CA GLU A 470 9.31 8.65 -8.23
C GLU A 470 8.70 9.91 -8.86
N ASP A 471 9.53 10.95 -9.08
CA ASP A 471 9.16 12.16 -9.83
C ASP A 471 8.58 11.85 -11.21
N LEU A 472 9.27 11.01 -11.97
CA LEU A 472 8.85 10.63 -13.32
C LEU A 472 7.54 9.82 -13.29
N LEU A 473 7.40 8.86 -12.36
CA LEU A 473 6.17 8.08 -12.22
C LEU A 473 4.97 8.96 -11.92
N LEU A 474 5.16 9.90 -11.00
CA LEU A 474 4.12 10.85 -10.58
C LEU A 474 3.75 11.81 -11.73
N GLN A 475 4.71 12.31 -12.50
CA GLN A 475 4.46 13.14 -13.68
C GLN A 475 3.65 12.38 -14.74
N VAL A 476 4.08 11.16 -15.10
CA VAL A 476 3.38 10.31 -16.09
C VAL A 476 1.98 9.96 -15.61
N GLY A 477 1.85 9.55 -14.34
CA GLY A 477 0.57 9.22 -13.71
C GLY A 477 -0.38 10.43 -13.69
N HIS A 478 0.13 11.62 -13.35
CA HIS A 478 -0.66 12.85 -13.29
C HIS A 478 -1.19 13.27 -14.69
N VAL A 479 -0.36 13.17 -15.72
CA VAL A 479 -0.77 13.46 -17.09
C VAL A 479 -1.86 12.49 -17.55
N LEU A 480 -1.68 11.18 -17.32
CA LEU A 480 -2.70 10.17 -17.65
C LEU A 480 -3.99 10.41 -16.85
N GLU A 481 -3.89 10.59 -15.53
CA GLU A 481 -5.04 10.83 -14.65
C GLU A 481 -5.88 12.03 -15.12
N SER A 482 -5.24 13.10 -15.59
CA SER A 482 -5.92 14.32 -16.07
C SER A 482 -6.79 14.10 -17.30
N ARG A 483 -6.57 13.00 -18.04
CA ARG A 483 -7.29 12.66 -19.30
C ARG A 483 -8.20 11.45 -19.15
N LEU A 484 -7.95 10.61 -18.13
CA LEU A 484 -8.82 9.48 -17.82
C LEU A 484 -10.13 9.96 -17.18
N PRO A 485 -11.24 9.24 -17.40
CA PRO A 485 -12.50 9.56 -16.72
C PRO A 485 -12.35 9.30 -15.21
N ARG A 486 -12.79 10.26 -14.39
CA ARG A 486 -12.85 10.08 -12.95
C ARG A 486 -13.80 8.93 -12.62
N LEU A 487 -13.35 8.04 -11.73
CA LEU A 487 -14.22 6.99 -11.23
C LEU A 487 -15.38 7.58 -10.42
N PRO A 488 -16.61 7.06 -10.55
CA PRO A 488 -17.73 7.44 -9.69
C PRO A 488 -17.48 6.97 -8.24
N LEU A 489 -18.40 7.31 -7.33
CA LEU A 489 -18.40 6.69 -6.01
C LEU A 489 -18.62 5.18 -6.13
N PRO A 490 -17.96 4.36 -5.31
CA PRO A 490 -18.10 2.91 -5.37
C PRO A 490 -19.54 2.44 -5.27
N ALA A 491 -19.95 1.57 -6.20
CA ALA A 491 -21.34 1.13 -6.34
C ALA A 491 -21.87 0.36 -5.12
N GLY A 492 -21.00 -0.41 -4.44
CA GLY A 492 -21.37 -1.19 -3.26
C GLY A 492 -21.80 -0.36 -2.05
N ILE A 493 -21.42 0.92 -2.01
CA ILE A 493 -21.76 1.86 -0.93
C ILE A 493 -22.60 3.03 -1.38
N ALA A 494 -22.96 3.11 -2.66
CA ALA A 494 -23.72 4.23 -3.23
C ALA A 494 -25.11 4.40 -2.57
N GLN A 495 -25.72 3.29 -2.14
CA GLN A 495 -27.02 3.29 -1.45
C GLN A 495 -26.92 3.66 0.04
N GLN A 496 -25.73 3.65 0.61
CA GLN A 496 -25.44 3.99 2.01
C GLN A 496 -24.89 5.41 2.15
N ALA A 497 -24.72 6.10 1.02
CA ALA A 497 -24.42 7.52 1.03
C ALA A 497 -25.68 8.29 1.41
N PRO A 498 -25.63 9.21 2.37
CA PRO A 498 -26.74 10.07 2.71
C PRO A 498 -27.03 11.07 1.60
#